data_4f1bb0fed50ebe7b651c844396eab72d
#
_entry.id   4f1bb0fed50ebe7b651c844396eab72d
#
_cell.length_a   1.000
_cell.length_b   1.000
_cell.length_c   1.000
_cell.angle_alpha   90.00
_cell.angle_beta   90.00
_cell.angle_gamma   90.00
#
_symmetry.space_group_name_H-M   'P 1'
#
loop_
_entity.id
_entity.type
_entity.pdbx_description
1 polymer ?
#
loop_
_entity_poly.entity_id
_entity_poly.type
_entity_poly.pdbx_seq_one_letter_code
_entity_poly.pdbx_strand_id
1 'polypeptide(L)'
;GQTKGALVQVNLTANTDLRSVEEFKRLVVRQQDGATIRIEDIGEVVLGAEDYNTEVRFSGQTAVFMGIWPLPNANSLDVIKRVSKEMEAIQRDLPTGMKARVAYDATAYIDNAIREVLKTLSETLLIVVVIIFLFLGSVRSVLIPVVAIPLSLIGAVFLMQLFGFSINLLTLLAIVLSVGLVVDDAIVVVENIERHIREGLQPLQAAFQGARELVGPIIAMTITLAAVYVPIGLQGGLTGSLFREFAFTLAGAVTISGVVALTLSPMMAAKLLKPGVEEHGLAGRISRDFKRLRLLYGRLLEGTLNMRPAVYLVWIVISLLTIPMFIMSPVELAPTEDQGVIFGILDAAANSTLDQTSLSAAAANEVFLDVPESEFTFQITFPTGGFGGMVTKAWNERERTVFQILPEVQQKLMAIPGIRMFPVTPPALPGGGQFPVEFVIASTAEPEQ
;
A
#
# COMPACT_ATOMS: atom_id res chain seq x y z
N GLY A 1 -24.75 15.65 39.68
CA GLY A 1 -25.12 15.19 40.99
C GLY A 1 -26.43 14.40 40.97
N GLN A 2 -26.80 13.79 42.08
CA GLN A 2 -28.01 13.00 42.24
C GLN A 2 -28.70 13.39 43.58
N THR A 3 -30.01 13.40 43.61
CA THR A 3 -30.75 13.64 44.87
C THR A 3 -30.60 12.44 45.80
N LYS A 4 -30.31 12.69 47.11
CA LYS A 4 -30.28 11.69 48.16
C LYS A 4 -31.52 11.78 49.02
N GLY A 5 -32.10 10.64 49.40
CA GLY A 5 -33.22 10.59 50.35
C GLY A 5 -34.62 10.77 49.76
N ALA A 6 -34.79 10.77 48.45
CA ALA A 6 -36.08 10.79 47.75
C ALA A 6 -36.45 9.42 47.17
N LEU A 7 -37.73 9.10 47.09
CA LEU A 7 -38.22 7.88 46.44
C LEU A 7 -38.00 7.87 44.92
N VAL A 8 -37.77 9.06 44.33
CA VAL A 8 -37.41 9.20 42.91
C VAL A 8 -36.03 9.82 42.81
N GLN A 9 -35.15 9.17 42.08
CA GLN A 9 -33.79 9.68 41.79
C GLN A 9 -33.86 10.72 40.68
N VAL A 10 -33.42 11.94 40.95
CA VAL A 10 -33.30 13.00 39.97
C VAL A 10 -31.82 13.27 39.73
N ASN A 11 -31.38 13.14 38.49
CA ASN A 11 -30.06 13.53 38.07
C ASN A 11 -30.02 15.05 37.88
N LEU A 12 -29.13 15.70 38.63
CA LEU A 12 -28.86 17.13 38.51
C LEU A 12 -27.60 17.31 37.66
N THR A 13 -27.74 17.88 36.49
CA THR A 13 -26.63 18.33 35.63
C THR A 13 -26.57 19.84 35.69
N ALA A 14 -25.42 20.39 36.07
CA ALA A 14 -25.14 21.81 35.94
C ALA A 14 -24.39 22.03 34.64
N ASN A 15 -24.91 22.88 33.77
CA ASN A 15 -24.14 23.34 32.62
C ASN A 15 -23.25 24.50 33.08
N THR A 16 -21.99 24.18 33.38
CA THR A 16 -21.01 25.14 33.89
C THR A 16 -20.06 25.65 32.80
N ASP A 17 -20.20 25.16 31.54
CA ASP A 17 -19.37 25.56 30.43
C ASP A 17 -19.78 26.96 29.93
N LEU A 18 -18.89 27.91 30.04
CA LEU A 18 -19.04 29.23 29.43
C LEU A 18 -18.65 29.10 27.95
N ARG A 19 -19.55 29.51 27.05
CA ARG A 19 -19.39 29.32 25.60
C ARG A 19 -19.46 30.61 24.79
N SER A 20 -19.76 31.73 25.42
CA SER A 20 -19.85 33.01 24.74
C SER A 20 -19.06 34.12 25.45
N VAL A 21 -18.65 35.11 24.69
CA VAL A 21 -17.97 36.29 25.23
C VAL A 21 -18.79 36.98 26.32
N GLU A 22 -20.13 37.04 26.14
CA GLU A 22 -21.06 37.64 27.08
C GLU A 22 -21.18 36.88 28.39
N GLU A 23 -21.09 35.56 28.35
CA GLU A 23 -21.08 34.73 29.56
C GLU A 23 -19.77 34.93 30.34
N PHE A 24 -18.62 35.01 29.67
CA PHE A 24 -17.34 35.33 30.28
C PHE A 24 -17.32 36.71 30.87
N LYS A 25 -17.85 37.76 30.20
CA LYS A 25 -17.93 39.13 30.72
C LYS A 25 -18.69 39.17 32.05
N ARG A 26 -19.78 38.42 32.17
CA ARG A 26 -20.63 38.39 33.35
C ARG A 26 -20.11 37.52 34.48
N LEU A 27 -19.02 36.80 34.30
CA LEU A 27 -18.44 35.95 35.34
C LEU A 27 -18.01 36.78 36.52
N VAL A 28 -18.50 36.44 37.71
CA VAL A 28 -18.22 37.12 38.96
C VAL A 28 -16.81 36.74 39.47
N VAL A 29 -15.90 37.70 39.56
CA VAL A 29 -14.57 37.52 40.07
C VAL A 29 -14.52 37.68 41.57
N ARG A 30 -15.27 38.67 42.12
CA ARG A 30 -15.32 38.95 43.55
C ARG A 30 -16.68 39.52 43.97
N GLN A 31 -17.13 39.13 45.13
CA GLN A 31 -18.29 39.72 45.78
C GLN A 31 -17.90 40.08 47.22
N GLN A 32 -17.95 41.37 47.54
CA GLN A 32 -17.57 41.87 48.85
C GLN A 32 -18.43 43.11 49.18
N ASP A 33 -18.96 43.18 50.41
CA ASP A 33 -19.75 44.29 50.93
C ASP A 33 -20.98 44.70 50.06
N GLY A 34 -21.58 43.74 49.41
CA GLY A 34 -22.75 43.96 48.51
C GLY A 34 -22.36 44.38 47.09
N ALA A 35 -21.08 44.65 46.81
CA ALA A 35 -20.58 44.92 45.46
C ALA A 35 -20.18 43.64 44.76
N THR A 36 -20.60 43.46 43.50
CA THR A 36 -20.24 42.35 42.63
C THR A 36 -19.33 42.86 41.53
N ILE A 37 -18.10 42.35 41.49
CA ILE A 37 -17.08 42.67 40.46
C ILE A 37 -17.10 41.53 39.43
N ARG A 38 -17.33 41.87 38.17
CA ARG A 38 -17.32 40.97 37.04
C ARG A 38 -16.03 41.11 36.21
N ILE A 39 -15.79 40.16 35.26
CA ILE A 39 -14.64 40.30 34.39
C ILE A 39 -14.72 41.58 33.56
N GLU A 40 -15.89 41.97 33.07
CA GLU A 40 -16.11 43.21 32.31
C GLU A 40 -15.73 44.48 33.05
N ASP A 41 -15.70 44.47 34.41
CA ASP A 41 -15.32 45.59 35.22
C ASP A 41 -13.81 45.75 35.36
N ILE A 42 -13.05 44.71 35.10
CA ILE A 42 -11.57 44.67 35.31
C ILE A 42 -10.79 44.44 34.06
N GLY A 43 -11.42 44.03 32.96
CA GLY A 43 -10.75 43.71 31.69
C GLY A 43 -11.68 43.58 30.53
N GLU A 44 -11.12 43.44 29.35
CA GLU A 44 -11.86 43.17 28.12
C GLU A 44 -11.84 41.66 27.81
N VAL A 45 -13.01 41.12 27.41
CA VAL A 45 -13.15 39.73 26.96
C VAL A 45 -13.28 39.73 25.47
N VAL A 46 -12.33 39.11 24.79
CA VAL A 46 -12.28 38.98 23.34
C VAL A 46 -12.18 37.52 22.94
N LEU A 47 -12.80 37.16 21.81
CA LEU A 47 -12.57 35.86 21.21
C LEU A 47 -11.27 35.93 20.41
N GLY A 48 -10.31 35.10 20.79
CA GLY A 48 -9.00 35.04 20.15
C GLY A 48 -8.61 33.60 19.76
N ALA A 49 -7.43 33.44 19.22
CA ALA A 49 -6.85 32.12 19.02
C ALA A 49 -6.27 31.58 20.35
N GLU A 50 -6.18 30.27 20.46
CA GLU A 50 -5.56 29.60 21.61
C GLU A 50 -4.06 29.91 21.68
N ASP A 51 -3.41 29.98 20.52
CA ASP A 51 -2.00 30.32 20.37
C ASP A 51 -1.75 31.21 19.13
N TYR A 52 -0.86 32.12 19.22
CA TYR A 52 -0.39 33.03 18.16
C TYR A 52 1.06 32.77 17.75
N ASN A 53 1.70 31.74 18.32
CA ASN A 53 3.09 31.37 18.02
C ASN A 53 3.20 30.41 16.84
N THR A 54 2.15 30.29 16.02
CA THR A 54 2.13 29.40 14.86
C THR A 54 1.72 30.15 13.60
N GLU A 55 2.55 30.10 12.57
CA GLU A 55 2.21 30.59 11.24
C GLU A 55 2.03 29.40 10.29
N VAL A 56 0.99 29.45 9.46
CA VAL A 56 0.68 28.41 8.48
C VAL A 56 0.60 29.03 7.09
N ARG A 57 1.30 28.42 6.13
CA ARG A 57 1.27 28.83 4.72
C ARG A 57 0.98 27.66 3.79
N PHE A 58 0.23 27.93 2.75
CA PHE A 58 -0.05 27.02 1.65
C PHE A 58 0.37 27.71 0.33
N SER A 59 1.33 27.13 -0.38
CA SER A 59 1.93 27.73 -1.59
C SER A 59 2.28 29.21 -1.40
N GLY A 60 2.91 29.54 -0.26
CA GLY A 60 3.33 30.90 0.11
C GLY A 60 2.22 31.80 0.64
N GLN A 61 0.93 31.42 0.56
CA GLN A 61 -0.19 32.20 1.08
C GLN A 61 -0.53 31.80 2.51
N THR A 62 -0.94 32.78 3.32
CA THR A 62 -1.43 32.52 4.68
C THR A 62 -2.64 31.59 4.65
N ALA A 63 -2.60 30.56 5.48
CA ALA A 63 -3.63 29.52 5.53
C ALA A 63 -3.92 29.08 6.97
N VAL A 64 -4.97 28.28 7.11
CA VAL A 64 -5.28 27.53 8.33
C VAL A 64 -5.33 26.06 7.95
N PHE A 65 -4.63 25.21 8.69
CA PHE A 65 -4.66 23.77 8.46
C PHE A 65 -5.55 23.08 9.49
N MET A 66 -6.29 22.11 8.98
CA MET A 66 -7.04 21.17 9.79
C MET A 66 -6.45 19.77 9.56
N GLY A 67 -5.82 19.20 10.60
CA GLY A 67 -5.30 17.83 10.56
C GLY A 67 -6.41 16.83 10.89
N ILE A 68 -6.60 15.84 10.04
CA ILE A 68 -7.56 14.75 10.26
C ILE A 68 -6.79 13.45 10.40
N TRP A 69 -6.79 12.89 11.61
CA TRP A 69 -6.15 11.61 11.90
C TRP A 69 -7.21 10.50 12.01
N PRO A 70 -7.13 9.47 11.17
CA PRO A 70 -8.01 8.31 11.31
C PRO A 70 -7.67 7.55 12.61
N LEU A 71 -8.69 7.00 13.26
CA LEU A 71 -8.47 6.08 14.38
C LEU A 71 -7.72 4.82 13.87
N PRO A 72 -6.93 4.15 14.74
CA PRO A 72 -6.14 2.99 14.34
C PRO A 72 -6.94 1.83 13.74
N ASN A 73 -8.23 1.73 14.07
CA ASN A 73 -9.16 0.72 13.56
C ASN A 73 -10.05 1.23 12.41
N ALA A 74 -9.86 2.47 11.96
CA ALA A 74 -10.63 3.04 10.86
C ALA A 74 -9.93 2.78 9.51
N ASN A 75 -10.75 2.60 8.45
CA ASN A 75 -10.24 2.53 7.09
C ASN A 75 -9.92 3.94 6.59
N SER A 76 -8.64 4.24 6.41
CA SER A 76 -8.17 5.56 5.97
C SER A 76 -8.75 5.98 4.61
N LEU A 77 -8.92 5.05 3.66
CA LEU A 77 -9.53 5.34 2.36
C LEU A 77 -11.01 5.75 2.48
N ASP A 78 -11.75 5.14 3.40
CA ASP A 78 -13.14 5.53 3.65
C ASP A 78 -13.23 6.87 4.37
N VAL A 79 -12.28 7.14 5.28
CA VAL A 79 -12.20 8.44 5.96
C VAL A 79 -11.97 9.54 4.96
N ILE A 80 -10.94 9.44 4.10
CA ILE A 80 -10.63 10.50 3.12
C ILE A 80 -11.76 10.70 2.10
N LYS A 81 -12.43 9.64 1.65
CA LYS A 81 -13.60 9.76 0.77
C LYS A 81 -14.71 10.57 1.40
N ARG A 82 -14.99 10.35 2.68
CA ARG A 82 -15.99 11.14 3.44
C ARG A 82 -15.53 12.58 3.62
N VAL A 83 -14.26 12.80 3.98
CA VAL A 83 -13.67 14.13 4.11
C VAL A 83 -13.74 14.89 2.78
N SER A 84 -13.35 14.28 1.66
CA SER A 84 -13.40 14.93 0.35
C SER A 84 -14.82 15.32 -0.05
N LYS A 85 -15.79 14.47 0.24
CA LYS A 85 -17.21 14.79 0.00
C LYS A 85 -17.71 15.96 0.87
N GLU A 86 -17.32 15.99 2.15
CA GLU A 86 -17.69 17.06 3.07
C GLU A 86 -16.99 18.36 2.69
N MET A 87 -15.74 18.31 2.20
CA MET A 87 -15.01 19.47 1.69
C MET A 87 -15.75 20.19 0.55
N GLU A 88 -16.45 19.44 -0.32
CA GLU A 88 -17.30 20.04 -1.36
C GLU A 88 -18.47 20.85 -0.78
N ALA A 89 -19.04 20.40 0.32
CA ALA A 89 -20.09 21.12 1.03
C ALA A 89 -19.51 22.36 1.74
N ILE A 90 -18.43 22.18 2.50
CA ILE A 90 -17.74 23.27 3.20
C ILE A 90 -17.32 24.37 2.22
N GLN A 91 -16.79 24.02 1.02
CA GLN A 91 -16.37 25.00 0.03
C GLN A 91 -17.50 25.94 -0.41
N ARG A 92 -18.76 25.50 -0.37
CA ARG A 92 -19.94 26.33 -0.71
C ARG A 92 -20.31 27.32 0.37
N ASP A 93 -19.98 26.97 1.62
CA ASP A 93 -20.31 27.76 2.80
C ASP A 93 -19.19 28.72 3.22
N LEU A 94 -18.02 28.62 2.58
CA LEU A 94 -16.89 29.50 2.87
C LEU A 94 -17.16 30.95 2.44
N PRO A 95 -16.65 31.95 3.19
CA PRO A 95 -16.70 33.35 2.79
C PRO A 95 -16.04 33.61 1.44
N THR A 96 -16.52 34.64 0.73
CA THR A 96 -15.95 35.06 -0.55
C THR A 96 -14.46 35.36 -0.42
N GLY A 97 -13.66 34.72 -1.28
CA GLY A 97 -12.20 34.84 -1.27
C GLY A 97 -11.47 33.75 -0.51
N MET A 98 -12.16 32.97 0.31
CA MET A 98 -11.57 31.80 1.00
C MET A 98 -11.76 30.54 0.16
N LYS A 99 -10.71 29.71 0.08
CA LYS A 99 -10.73 28.43 -0.63
C LYS A 99 -10.23 27.33 0.31
N ALA A 100 -10.93 26.23 0.35
CA ALA A 100 -10.48 25.02 1.05
C ALA A 100 -9.90 24.02 0.06
N ARG A 101 -8.82 23.37 0.43
CA ARG A 101 -8.14 22.36 -0.39
C ARG A 101 -7.50 21.29 0.50
N VAL A 102 -7.49 20.05 0.07
CA VAL A 102 -6.70 19.00 0.72
C VAL A 102 -5.23 19.27 0.40
N ALA A 103 -4.46 19.60 1.43
CA ALA A 103 -3.04 19.92 1.31
C ALA A 103 -2.14 18.69 1.29
N TYR A 104 -2.54 17.63 1.97
CA TYR A 104 -1.82 16.36 1.99
C TYR A 104 -2.80 15.22 2.21
N ASP A 105 -2.72 14.23 1.36
CA ASP A 105 -3.51 13.00 1.44
C ASP A 105 -2.57 11.80 1.47
N ALA A 106 -2.34 11.26 2.66
CA ALA A 106 -1.51 10.07 2.86
C ALA A 106 -2.10 8.80 2.20
N THR A 107 -3.36 8.85 1.75
CA THR A 107 -4.02 7.70 1.11
C THR A 107 -3.96 7.75 -0.41
N ALA A 108 -3.58 8.85 -1.02
CA ALA A 108 -3.49 9.02 -2.47
C ALA A 108 -2.55 7.97 -3.09
N TYR A 109 -1.41 7.72 -2.43
CA TYR A 109 -0.48 6.68 -2.80
C TYR A 109 -1.12 5.28 -2.76
N ILE A 110 -1.87 4.98 -1.69
CA ILE A 110 -2.56 3.69 -1.52
C ILE A 110 -3.62 3.48 -2.61
N ASP A 111 -4.42 4.50 -2.90
CA ASP A 111 -5.46 4.43 -3.95
C ASP A 111 -4.85 4.23 -5.34
N ASN A 112 -3.76 4.93 -5.65
CA ASN A 112 -3.01 4.75 -6.90
C ASN A 112 -2.39 3.35 -7.00
N ALA A 113 -1.78 2.85 -5.91
CA ALA A 113 -1.23 1.51 -5.87
C ALA A 113 -2.30 0.42 -6.07
N ILE A 114 -3.48 0.57 -5.46
CA ILE A 114 -4.62 -0.34 -5.66
C ILE A 114 -5.06 -0.34 -7.12
N ARG A 115 -5.20 0.83 -7.74
CA ARG A 115 -5.58 0.93 -9.16
C ARG A 115 -4.56 0.27 -10.08
N GLU A 116 -3.26 0.49 -9.84
CA GLU A 116 -2.20 -0.12 -10.64
C GLU A 116 -2.17 -1.64 -10.46
N VAL A 117 -2.40 -2.14 -9.25
CA VAL A 117 -2.52 -3.58 -8.99
C VAL A 117 -3.71 -4.19 -9.74
N LEU A 118 -4.88 -3.55 -9.74
CA LEU A 118 -6.06 -4.03 -10.47
C LEU A 118 -5.84 -4.01 -11.99
N LYS A 119 -5.16 -2.98 -12.50
CA LYS A 119 -4.76 -2.90 -13.91
C LYS A 119 -3.79 -4.03 -14.26
N THR A 120 -2.74 -4.21 -13.48
CA THR A 120 -1.75 -5.29 -13.64
C THR A 120 -2.41 -6.66 -13.57
N LEU A 121 -3.36 -6.87 -12.67
CA LEU A 121 -4.13 -8.11 -12.58
C LEU A 121 -4.87 -8.40 -13.89
N SER A 122 -5.53 -7.39 -14.47
CA SER A 122 -6.25 -7.51 -15.73
C SER A 122 -5.31 -7.80 -16.92
N GLU A 123 -4.18 -7.10 -16.98
CA GLU A 123 -3.15 -7.29 -18.00
C GLU A 123 -2.51 -8.68 -17.89
N THR A 124 -2.17 -9.11 -16.67
CA THR A 124 -1.61 -10.43 -16.39
C THR A 124 -2.58 -11.53 -16.81
N LEU A 125 -3.86 -11.41 -16.46
CA LEU A 125 -4.89 -12.37 -16.85
C LEU A 125 -5.00 -12.47 -18.37
N LEU A 126 -4.99 -11.35 -19.09
CA LEU A 126 -5.02 -11.33 -20.54
C LEU A 126 -3.79 -12.03 -21.15
N ILE A 127 -2.60 -11.69 -20.68
CA ILE A 127 -1.34 -12.30 -21.13
C ILE A 127 -1.36 -13.82 -20.89
N VAL A 128 -1.77 -14.24 -19.71
CA VAL A 128 -1.88 -15.64 -19.34
C VAL A 128 -2.85 -16.38 -20.26
N VAL A 129 -4.02 -15.81 -20.55
CA VAL A 129 -4.99 -16.40 -21.48
C VAL A 129 -4.37 -16.55 -22.89
N VAL A 130 -3.65 -15.55 -23.37
CA VAL A 130 -2.96 -15.61 -24.68
C VAL A 130 -1.89 -16.72 -24.66
N ILE A 131 -1.07 -16.78 -23.62
CA ILE A 131 -0.04 -17.82 -23.48
C ILE A 131 -0.65 -19.21 -23.45
N ILE A 132 -1.68 -19.42 -22.63
CA ILE A 132 -2.37 -20.71 -22.55
C ILE A 132 -2.94 -21.11 -23.94
N PHE A 133 -3.50 -20.14 -24.67
CA PHE A 133 -4.00 -20.38 -26.04
C PHE A 133 -2.88 -20.79 -26.99
N LEU A 134 -1.71 -20.16 -26.91
CA LEU A 134 -0.55 -20.54 -27.70
C LEU A 134 -0.06 -21.96 -27.41
N PHE A 135 -0.11 -22.38 -26.14
CA PHE A 135 0.37 -23.70 -25.73
C PHE A 135 -0.66 -24.82 -26.00
N LEU A 136 -1.91 -24.60 -25.65
CA LEU A 136 -2.96 -25.64 -25.81
C LEU A 136 -3.53 -25.67 -27.22
N GLY A 137 -3.44 -24.60 -28.02
CA GLY A 137 -3.90 -24.53 -29.42
C GLY A 137 -5.41 -24.62 -29.60
N SER A 138 -6.19 -24.74 -28.52
CA SER A 138 -7.63 -24.97 -28.54
C SER A 138 -8.39 -24.02 -27.65
N VAL A 139 -9.33 -23.26 -28.19
CA VAL A 139 -10.18 -22.35 -27.41
C VAL A 139 -10.96 -23.09 -26.30
N ARG A 140 -11.36 -24.32 -26.54
CA ARG A 140 -12.09 -25.11 -25.53
C ARG A 140 -11.22 -25.51 -24.36
N SER A 141 -9.96 -25.87 -24.62
CA SER A 141 -8.97 -26.18 -23.58
C SER A 141 -8.64 -24.98 -22.78
N VAL A 142 -8.51 -23.79 -23.40
CA VAL A 142 -8.23 -22.50 -22.76
C VAL A 142 -9.38 -22.04 -21.84
N LEU A 143 -10.62 -22.31 -22.22
CA LEU A 143 -11.79 -21.88 -21.44
C LEU A 143 -11.79 -22.47 -20.01
N ILE A 144 -11.18 -23.64 -19.80
CA ILE A 144 -11.14 -24.29 -18.50
C ILE A 144 -10.28 -23.51 -17.50
N PRO A 145 -8.99 -23.22 -17.77
CA PRO A 145 -8.19 -22.36 -16.90
C PRO A 145 -8.78 -20.95 -16.76
N VAL A 146 -9.33 -20.37 -17.84
CA VAL A 146 -9.95 -19.03 -17.81
C VAL A 146 -11.11 -18.93 -16.81
N VAL A 147 -11.87 -20.02 -16.61
CA VAL A 147 -12.91 -20.08 -15.58
C VAL A 147 -12.36 -20.46 -14.21
N ALA A 148 -11.35 -21.33 -14.15
CA ALA A 148 -10.75 -21.78 -12.90
C ALA A 148 -10.03 -20.66 -12.16
N ILE A 149 -9.34 -19.74 -12.86
CA ILE A 149 -8.61 -18.64 -12.27
C ILE A 149 -9.52 -17.71 -11.45
N PRO A 150 -10.56 -17.08 -12.03
CA PRO A 150 -11.44 -16.20 -11.26
C PRO A 150 -12.09 -16.91 -10.07
N LEU A 151 -12.49 -18.17 -10.24
CA LEU A 151 -13.11 -18.93 -9.17
C LEU A 151 -12.14 -19.17 -8.01
N SER A 152 -10.90 -19.50 -8.30
CA SER A 152 -9.85 -19.65 -7.27
C SER A 152 -9.55 -18.34 -6.56
N LEU A 153 -9.51 -17.22 -7.30
CA LEU A 153 -9.33 -15.88 -6.71
C LEU A 153 -10.51 -15.47 -5.81
N ILE A 154 -11.75 -15.74 -6.24
CA ILE A 154 -12.95 -15.52 -5.41
C ILE A 154 -12.85 -16.37 -4.13
N GLY A 155 -12.39 -17.62 -4.23
CA GLY A 155 -12.15 -18.47 -3.08
C GLY A 155 -11.07 -17.94 -2.14
N ALA A 156 -9.99 -17.37 -2.69
CA ALA A 156 -8.95 -16.71 -1.89
C ALA A 156 -9.51 -15.49 -1.14
N VAL A 157 -10.27 -14.62 -1.80
CA VAL A 157 -10.93 -13.46 -1.18
C VAL A 157 -11.94 -13.90 -0.11
N PHE A 158 -12.67 -15.00 -0.35
CA PHE A 158 -13.56 -15.58 0.67
C PHE A 158 -12.78 -16.02 1.92
N LEU A 159 -11.63 -16.68 1.75
CA LEU A 159 -10.79 -17.04 2.90
C LEU A 159 -10.22 -15.83 3.62
N MET A 160 -9.82 -14.77 2.89
CA MET A 160 -9.41 -13.49 3.50
C MET A 160 -10.52 -12.95 4.41
N GLN A 161 -11.76 -12.92 3.91
CA GLN A 161 -12.91 -12.45 4.68
C GLN A 161 -13.17 -13.33 5.91
N LEU A 162 -13.05 -14.65 5.78
CA LEU A 162 -13.23 -15.60 6.88
C LEU A 162 -12.19 -15.40 8.00
N PHE A 163 -10.95 -15.06 7.65
CA PHE A 163 -9.88 -14.76 8.60
C PHE A 163 -9.89 -13.32 9.10
N GLY A 164 -10.81 -12.48 8.64
CA GLY A 164 -10.90 -11.07 9.00
C GLY A 164 -9.77 -10.21 8.43
N PHE A 165 -9.18 -10.61 7.30
CA PHE A 165 -8.12 -9.87 6.62
C PHE A 165 -8.71 -8.71 5.81
N SER A 166 -7.91 -7.65 5.69
CA SER A 166 -8.28 -6.46 4.94
C SER A 166 -7.81 -6.55 3.48
N ILE A 167 -8.47 -5.78 2.60
CA ILE A 167 -7.94 -5.52 1.26
C ILE A 167 -6.95 -4.38 1.40
N ASN A 168 -5.67 -4.69 1.31
CA ASN A 168 -4.55 -3.76 1.37
C ASN A 168 -3.54 -4.07 0.26
N LEU A 169 -2.49 -3.24 0.14
CA LEU A 169 -1.49 -3.39 -0.90
C LEU A 169 -0.84 -4.79 -0.89
N LEU A 170 -0.52 -5.33 0.29
CA LEU A 170 0.13 -6.63 0.42
C LEU A 170 -0.80 -7.79 0.06
N THR A 171 -2.07 -7.75 0.51
CA THR A 171 -3.05 -8.78 0.14
C THR A 171 -3.40 -8.73 -1.34
N LEU A 172 -3.46 -7.54 -1.94
CA LEU A 172 -3.63 -7.39 -3.40
C LEU A 172 -2.42 -7.91 -4.17
N LEU A 173 -1.20 -7.64 -3.68
CA LEU A 173 0.01 -8.21 -4.26
C LEU A 173 0.00 -9.75 -4.18
N ALA A 174 -0.45 -10.32 -3.05
CA ALA A 174 -0.64 -11.76 -2.91
C ALA A 174 -1.63 -12.32 -3.95
N ILE A 175 -2.75 -11.62 -4.19
CA ILE A 175 -3.73 -11.99 -5.20
C ILE A 175 -3.10 -11.99 -6.61
N VAL A 176 -2.35 -10.94 -6.98
CA VAL A 176 -1.67 -10.87 -8.28
C VAL A 176 -0.66 -12.00 -8.46
N LEU A 177 0.18 -12.24 -7.45
CA LEU A 177 1.14 -13.34 -7.48
C LEU A 177 0.46 -14.70 -7.55
N SER A 178 -0.69 -14.85 -6.89
CA SER A 178 -1.43 -16.10 -6.90
C SER A 178 -1.99 -16.46 -8.29
N VAL A 179 -2.23 -15.49 -9.17
CA VAL A 179 -2.71 -15.76 -10.55
C VAL A 179 -1.76 -16.72 -11.26
N GLY A 180 -0.46 -16.48 -11.23
CA GLY A 180 0.54 -17.34 -11.85
C GLY A 180 0.54 -18.76 -11.24
N LEU A 181 0.47 -18.84 -9.90
CA LEU A 181 0.50 -20.11 -9.17
C LEU A 181 -0.78 -20.96 -9.40
N VAL A 182 -1.92 -20.27 -9.45
CA VAL A 182 -3.25 -20.89 -9.64
C VAL A 182 -3.43 -21.44 -11.05
N VAL A 183 -2.87 -20.76 -12.03
CA VAL A 183 -2.99 -21.15 -13.45
C VAL A 183 -2.33 -22.48 -13.73
N ASP A 184 -1.19 -22.75 -13.13
CA ASP A 184 -0.38 -23.94 -13.41
C ASP A 184 -1.14 -25.24 -13.10
N ASP A 185 -1.83 -25.31 -11.98
CA ASP A 185 -2.65 -26.48 -11.59
C ASP A 185 -3.69 -26.83 -12.65
N ALA A 186 -4.43 -25.83 -13.13
CA ALA A 186 -5.48 -26.03 -14.12
C ALA A 186 -4.90 -26.42 -15.49
N ILE A 187 -3.77 -25.85 -15.91
CA ILE A 187 -3.11 -26.17 -17.18
C ILE A 187 -2.66 -27.63 -17.20
N VAL A 188 -1.95 -28.05 -16.14
CA VAL A 188 -1.41 -29.42 -16.04
C VAL A 188 -2.52 -30.46 -16.09
N VAL A 189 -3.65 -30.19 -15.42
CA VAL A 189 -4.82 -31.09 -15.45
C VAL A 189 -5.43 -31.16 -16.84
N VAL A 190 -5.63 -30.03 -17.50
CA VAL A 190 -6.24 -30.01 -18.86
C VAL A 190 -5.30 -30.67 -19.86
N GLU A 191 -4.00 -30.39 -19.81
CA GLU A 191 -3.03 -31.01 -20.72
C GLU A 191 -2.97 -32.53 -20.56
N ASN A 192 -2.96 -33.05 -19.33
CA ASN A 192 -2.96 -34.47 -19.06
C ASN A 192 -4.23 -35.15 -19.57
N ILE A 193 -5.39 -34.55 -19.33
CA ILE A 193 -6.67 -35.07 -19.85
C ILE A 193 -6.69 -35.07 -21.38
N GLU A 194 -6.20 -33.96 -21.99
CA GLU A 194 -6.14 -33.85 -23.44
C GLU A 194 -5.18 -34.88 -24.06
N ARG A 195 -4.09 -35.20 -23.40
CA ARG A 195 -3.16 -36.27 -23.79
C ARG A 195 -3.89 -37.61 -23.85
N HIS A 196 -4.65 -37.97 -22.83
CA HIS A 196 -5.42 -39.21 -22.80
C HIS A 196 -6.52 -39.26 -23.86
N ILE A 197 -7.15 -38.12 -24.17
CA ILE A 197 -8.12 -38.05 -25.29
C ILE A 197 -7.42 -38.30 -26.63
N ARG A 198 -6.21 -37.74 -26.82
CA ARG A 198 -5.39 -37.99 -28.03
C ARG A 198 -4.92 -39.44 -28.14
N GLU A 199 -4.74 -40.13 -27.01
CA GLU A 199 -4.44 -41.56 -26.92
C GLU A 199 -5.65 -42.44 -27.20
N GLY A 200 -6.85 -41.88 -27.41
CA GLY A 200 -8.06 -42.56 -27.81
C GLY A 200 -9.09 -42.83 -26.72
N LEU A 201 -8.87 -42.30 -25.51
CA LEU A 201 -9.86 -42.42 -24.43
C LEU A 201 -11.07 -41.50 -24.66
N GLN A 202 -12.25 -41.93 -24.22
CA GLN A 202 -13.43 -41.07 -24.18
C GLN A 202 -13.22 -39.92 -23.16
N PRO A 203 -13.73 -38.71 -23.43
CA PRO A 203 -13.46 -37.52 -22.57
C PRO A 203 -13.73 -37.72 -21.08
N LEU A 204 -14.81 -38.43 -20.73
CA LEU A 204 -15.13 -38.75 -19.34
C LEU A 204 -14.11 -39.67 -18.70
N GLN A 205 -13.68 -40.72 -19.42
CA GLN A 205 -12.65 -41.65 -18.93
C GLN A 205 -11.30 -40.99 -18.82
N ALA A 206 -10.94 -40.18 -19.83
CA ALA A 206 -9.71 -39.38 -19.83
C ALA A 206 -9.67 -38.39 -18.63
N ALA A 207 -10.81 -37.77 -18.32
CA ALA A 207 -10.90 -36.86 -17.17
C ALA A 207 -10.72 -37.60 -15.83
N PHE A 208 -11.34 -38.79 -15.66
CA PHE A 208 -11.14 -39.58 -14.45
C PHE A 208 -9.68 -40.07 -14.30
N GLN A 209 -9.10 -40.60 -15.39
CA GLN A 209 -7.74 -41.12 -15.37
C GLN A 209 -6.72 -39.97 -15.16
N GLY A 210 -6.84 -38.88 -15.92
CA GLY A 210 -5.98 -37.74 -15.82
C GLY A 210 -6.04 -37.08 -14.45
N ALA A 211 -7.23 -36.92 -13.88
CA ALA A 211 -7.36 -36.38 -12.52
C ALA A 211 -6.72 -37.31 -11.50
N ARG A 212 -6.94 -38.62 -11.58
CA ARG A 212 -6.37 -39.60 -10.65
C ARG A 212 -4.84 -39.63 -10.67
N GLU A 213 -4.21 -39.47 -11.83
CA GLU A 213 -2.77 -39.39 -11.97
C GLU A 213 -2.19 -38.12 -11.30
N LEU A 214 -2.94 -37.04 -11.32
CA LEU A 214 -2.48 -35.73 -10.84
C LEU A 214 -2.86 -35.41 -9.40
N VAL A 215 -3.70 -36.21 -8.72
CA VAL A 215 -4.05 -35.98 -7.31
C VAL A 215 -2.81 -35.89 -6.43
N GLY A 216 -1.89 -36.88 -6.54
CA GLY A 216 -0.64 -36.89 -5.77
C GLY A 216 0.25 -35.64 -6.02
N PRO A 217 0.61 -35.37 -7.27
CA PRO A 217 1.39 -34.18 -7.63
C PRO A 217 0.75 -32.85 -7.18
N ILE A 218 -0.53 -32.63 -7.40
CA ILE A 218 -1.21 -31.38 -7.03
C ILE A 218 -1.25 -31.21 -5.51
N ILE A 219 -1.58 -32.26 -4.75
CA ILE A 219 -1.55 -32.21 -3.29
C ILE A 219 -0.12 -31.91 -2.81
N ALA A 220 0.89 -32.55 -3.38
CA ALA A 220 2.27 -32.32 -3.01
C ALA A 220 2.71 -30.86 -3.30
N MET A 221 2.37 -30.31 -4.47
CA MET A 221 2.64 -28.91 -4.81
C MET A 221 1.92 -27.95 -3.87
N THR A 222 0.64 -28.15 -3.62
CA THR A 222 -0.16 -27.31 -2.70
C THR A 222 0.43 -27.31 -1.29
N ILE A 223 0.78 -28.48 -0.74
CA ILE A 223 1.40 -28.59 0.59
C ILE A 223 2.76 -27.91 0.60
N THR A 224 3.57 -28.11 -0.43
CA THR A 224 4.91 -27.51 -0.51
C THR A 224 4.83 -25.98 -0.55
N LEU A 225 3.95 -25.42 -1.38
CA LEU A 225 3.76 -23.96 -1.45
C LEU A 225 3.18 -23.41 -0.14
N ALA A 226 2.19 -24.07 0.45
CA ALA A 226 1.66 -23.67 1.75
C ALA A 226 2.74 -23.73 2.84
N ALA A 227 3.59 -24.79 2.84
CA ALA A 227 4.68 -24.93 3.80
C ALA A 227 5.77 -23.85 3.67
N VAL A 228 5.90 -23.21 2.51
CA VAL A 228 6.80 -22.07 2.30
C VAL A 228 6.20 -20.77 2.85
N TYR A 229 4.91 -20.53 2.61
CA TYR A 229 4.27 -19.26 2.99
C TYR A 229 3.77 -19.23 4.44
N VAL A 230 3.22 -20.32 4.97
CA VAL A 230 2.65 -20.36 6.33
C VAL A 230 3.65 -19.94 7.41
N PRO A 231 4.94 -20.36 7.43
CA PRO A 231 5.91 -19.90 8.40
C PRO A 231 6.12 -18.38 8.39
N ILE A 232 6.06 -17.72 7.23
CA ILE A 232 6.16 -16.27 7.12
C ILE A 232 5.00 -15.60 7.86
N GLY A 233 3.78 -16.13 7.70
CA GLY A 233 2.59 -15.63 8.39
C GLY A 233 2.56 -15.90 9.90
N LEU A 234 3.41 -16.81 10.40
CA LEU A 234 3.54 -17.14 11.82
C LEU A 234 4.68 -16.39 12.51
N GLN A 235 5.46 -15.60 11.79
CA GLN A 235 6.50 -14.78 12.40
C GLN A 235 5.94 -13.77 13.39
N GLY A 236 6.71 -13.45 14.42
CA GLY A 236 6.40 -12.38 15.37
C GLY A 236 6.96 -11.02 14.95
N GLY A 237 6.62 -9.98 15.70
CA GLY A 237 7.14 -8.63 15.49
C GLY A 237 6.52 -7.90 14.31
N LEU A 238 7.17 -6.79 13.88
CA LEU A 238 6.68 -5.93 12.79
C LEU A 238 6.59 -6.70 11.46
N THR A 239 7.62 -7.46 11.13
CA THR A 239 7.65 -8.28 9.90
C THR A 239 6.47 -9.25 9.84
N GLY A 240 6.21 -9.96 10.95
CA GLY A 240 5.10 -10.89 11.01
C GLY A 240 3.74 -10.22 10.87
N SER A 241 3.51 -9.07 11.52
CA SER A 241 2.25 -8.35 11.39
C SER A 241 2.01 -7.83 9.96
N LEU A 242 3.07 -7.39 9.27
CA LEU A 242 2.96 -6.93 7.88
C LEU A 242 2.69 -8.08 6.90
N PHE A 243 3.45 -9.17 7.00
CA PHE A 243 3.39 -10.25 6.01
C PHE A 243 2.38 -11.35 6.33
N ARG A 244 1.72 -11.31 7.48
CA ARG A 244 0.75 -12.33 7.89
C ARG A 244 -0.40 -12.47 6.90
N GLU A 245 -1.05 -11.36 6.58
CA GLU A 245 -2.18 -11.36 5.66
C GLU A 245 -1.75 -11.78 4.24
N PHE A 246 -0.59 -11.30 3.78
CA PHE A 246 0.01 -11.68 2.50
C PHE A 246 0.24 -13.20 2.40
N ALA A 247 0.92 -13.77 3.39
CA ALA A 247 1.32 -15.17 3.42
C ALA A 247 0.11 -16.11 3.45
N PHE A 248 -0.86 -15.83 4.33
CA PHE A 248 -2.07 -16.65 4.41
C PHE A 248 -3.00 -16.47 3.22
N THR A 249 -3.02 -15.30 2.58
CA THR A 249 -3.75 -15.09 1.31
C THR A 249 -3.17 -15.95 0.20
N LEU A 250 -1.83 -15.97 0.04
CA LEU A 250 -1.17 -16.84 -0.94
C LEU A 250 -1.40 -18.32 -0.67
N ALA A 251 -1.18 -18.77 0.58
CA ALA A 251 -1.41 -20.16 0.97
C ALA A 251 -2.86 -20.58 0.74
N GLY A 252 -3.81 -19.70 1.05
CA GLY A 252 -5.22 -19.91 0.81
C GLY A 252 -5.55 -20.01 -0.68
N ALA A 253 -5.02 -19.09 -1.50
CA ALA A 253 -5.23 -19.08 -2.94
C ALA A 253 -4.75 -20.38 -3.60
N VAL A 254 -3.55 -20.84 -3.25
CA VAL A 254 -2.99 -22.09 -3.76
C VAL A 254 -3.80 -23.30 -3.29
N THR A 255 -4.26 -23.30 -2.04
CA THR A 255 -5.12 -24.40 -1.53
C THR A 255 -6.43 -24.48 -2.28
N ILE A 256 -7.11 -23.36 -2.51
CA ILE A 256 -8.36 -23.33 -3.31
C ILE A 256 -8.08 -23.71 -4.74
N SER A 257 -6.94 -23.29 -5.33
CA SER A 257 -6.53 -23.68 -6.68
C SER A 257 -6.45 -25.19 -6.82
N GLY A 258 -5.77 -25.88 -5.91
CA GLY A 258 -5.66 -27.33 -5.93
C GLY A 258 -7.04 -28.03 -5.88
N VAL A 259 -7.97 -27.52 -5.06
CA VAL A 259 -9.34 -28.03 -5.00
C VAL A 259 -10.08 -27.81 -6.32
N VAL A 260 -9.99 -26.61 -6.90
CA VAL A 260 -10.62 -26.25 -8.19
C VAL A 260 -10.02 -27.09 -9.33
N ALA A 261 -8.71 -27.26 -9.35
CA ALA A 261 -8.01 -28.03 -10.36
C ALA A 261 -8.39 -29.53 -10.33
N LEU A 262 -8.61 -30.10 -9.14
CA LEU A 262 -8.99 -31.51 -8.99
C LEU A 262 -10.50 -31.76 -9.13
N THR A 263 -11.34 -30.74 -9.10
CA THR A 263 -12.80 -30.88 -9.18
C THR A 263 -13.39 -30.27 -10.43
N LEU A 264 -13.28 -28.95 -10.57
CA LEU A 264 -13.89 -28.21 -11.68
C LEU A 264 -13.19 -28.50 -13.01
N SER A 265 -11.84 -28.47 -13.03
CA SER A 265 -11.11 -28.63 -14.29
C SER A 265 -11.35 -29.97 -14.97
N PRO A 266 -11.33 -31.13 -14.27
CA PRO A 266 -11.71 -32.42 -14.91
C PRO A 266 -13.17 -32.47 -15.35
N MET A 267 -14.09 -31.91 -14.56
CA MET A 267 -15.50 -31.87 -14.91
C MET A 267 -15.76 -31.07 -16.19
N MET A 268 -15.13 -29.87 -16.28
CA MET A 268 -15.22 -29.06 -17.49
C MET A 268 -14.54 -29.72 -18.68
N ALA A 269 -13.36 -30.35 -18.49
CA ALA A 269 -12.66 -31.07 -19.54
C ALA A 269 -13.52 -32.24 -20.13
N ALA A 270 -14.17 -33.01 -19.25
CA ALA A 270 -15.06 -34.08 -19.68
C ALA A 270 -16.24 -33.62 -20.57
N LYS A 271 -16.72 -32.39 -20.37
CA LYS A 271 -17.84 -31.79 -21.10
C LYS A 271 -17.43 -30.99 -22.35
N LEU A 272 -16.31 -30.27 -22.29
CA LEU A 272 -15.91 -29.31 -23.32
C LEU A 272 -14.98 -29.93 -24.37
N LEU A 273 -14.09 -30.87 -23.97
CA LEU A 273 -13.14 -31.47 -24.87
C LEU A 273 -13.80 -32.52 -25.74
N LYS A 274 -13.40 -32.58 -26.99
CA LYS A 274 -13.95 -33.54 -27.98
C LYS A 274 -12.80 -34.28 -28.66
N PRO A 275 -12.92 -35.62 -28.88
CA PRO A 275 -11.93 -36.38 -29.64
C PRO A 275 -11.94 -35.95 -31.11
N GLY A 276 -10.77 -35.97 -31.76
CA GLY A 276 -10.65 -35.85 -33.22
C GLY A 276 -10.82 -34.45 -33.80
N VAL A 277 -10.75 -33.40 -33.02
CA VAL A 277 -10.76 -32.05 -33.57
C VAL A 277 -9.35 -31.71 -34.08
N GLU A 278 -9.16 -31.84 -35.41
CA GLU A 278 -7.95 -31.34 -36.05
C GLU A 278 -7.88 -29.82 -35.94
N GLU A 279 -6.75 -29.31 -35.43
CA GLU A 279 -6.47 -27.88 -35.31
C GLU A 279 -6.23 -27.30 -36.71
N HIS A 280 -7.21 -26.55 -37.23
CA HIS A 280 -7.09 -25.85 -38.53
C HIS A 280 -6.72 -24.38 -38.33
N GLY A 281 -6.05 -23.78 -39.31
CA GLY A 281 -5.73 -22.35 -39.31
C GLY A 281 -4.53 -21.98 -38.45
N LEU A 282 -4.64 -20.89 -37.65
CA LEU A 282 -3.58 -20.38 -36.82
C LEU A 282 -3.13 -21.35 -35.72
N ALA A 283 -4.07 -22.03 -35.07
CA ALA A 283 -3.78 -23.02 -34.04
C ALA A 283 -2.94 -24.18 -34.61
N GLY A 284 -3.23 -24.66 -35.82
CA GLY A 284 -2.44 -25.72 -36.48
C GLY A 284 -1.02 -25.26 -36.89
N ARG A 285 -0.81 -23.96 -37.16
CA ARG A 285 0.54 -23.43 -37.39
C ARG A 285 1.35 -23.38 -36.08
N ILE A 286 0.77 -22.87 -35.03
CA ILE A 286 1.37 -22.79 -33.69
C ILE A 286 1.75 -24.20 -33.20
N SER A 287 0.85 -25.17 -33.31
CA SER A 287 1.09 -26.57 -32.92
C SER A 287 2.27 -27.20 -33.69
N ARG A 288 2.44 -26.90 -35.00
CA ARG A 288 3.61 -27.35 -35.77
C ARG A 288 4.92 -26.73 -35.35
N ASP A 289 4.92 -25.44 -35.07
CA ASP A 289 6.13 -24.75 -34.59
C ASP A 289 6.52 -25.19 -33.19
N PHE A 290 5.54 -25.50 -32.35
CA PHE A 290 5.74 -26.10 -31.03
C PHE A 290 6.35 -27.52 -31.12
N LYS A 291 5.92 -28.33 -32.08
CA LYS A 291 6.57 -29.63 -32.33
C LYS A 291 8.03 -29.50 -32.72
N ARG A 292 8.37 -28.49 -33.54
CA ARG A 292 9.78 -28.20 -33.89
C ARG A 292 10.59 -27.78 -32.67
N LEU A 293 10.03 -26.89 -31.82
CA LEU A 293 10.67 -26.47 -30.58
C LEU A 293 10.90 -27.64 -29.64
N ARG A 294 9.92 -28.53 -29.48
CA ARG A 294 10.02 -29.77 -28.68
C ARG A 294 11.14 -30.68 -29.17
N LEU A 295 11.28 -30.85 -30.51
CA LEU A 295 12.37 -31.64 -31.10
C LEU A 295 13.75 -31.00 -30.87
N LEU A 296 13.84 -29.67 -30.97
CA LEU A 296 15.06 -28.93 -30.66
C LEU A 296 15.43 -29.10 -29.20
N TYR A 297 14.46 -28.90 -28.27
CA TYR A 297 14.66 -29.12 -26.85
C TYR A 297 15.13 -30.56 -26.54
N GLY A 298 14.50 -31.57 -27.15
CA GLY A 298 14.90 -32.97 -26.99
C GLY A 298 16.37 -33.21 -27.37
N ARG A 299 16.83 -32.65 -28.51
CA ARG A 299 18.25 -32.75 -28.94
C ARG A 299 19.19 -32.04 -27.96
N LEU A 300 18.81 -30.85 -27.48
CA LEU A 300 19.61 -30.12 -26.49
C LEU A 300 19.70 -30.91 -25.19
N LEU A 301 18.57 -31.50 -24.75
CA LEU A 301 18.53 -32.31 -23.54
C LEU A 301 19.39 -33.55 -23.63
N GLU A 302 19.34 -34.29 -24.76
CA GLU A 302 20.24 -35.43 -25.01
C GLU A 302 21.72 -35.00 -24.98
N GLY A 303 22.02 -33.86 -25.61
CA GLY A 303 23.37 -33.29 -25.58
C GLY A 303 23.84 -32.98 -24.16
N THR A 304 22.98 -32.35 -23.36
CA THR A 304 23.28 -31.99 -21.95
C THR A 304 23.44 -33.24 -21.07
N LEU A 305 22.59 -34.23 -21.24
CA LEU A 305 22.67 -35.51 -20.50
C LEU A 305 23.96 -36.29 -20.82
N ASN A 306 24.47 -36.15 -22.02
CA ASN A 306 25.75 -36.77 -22.44
C ASN A 306 26.97 -35.97 -21.92
N MET A 307 26.80 -34.68 -21.59
CA MET A 307 27.86 -33.81 -21.07
C MET A 307 27.73 -33.56 -19.56
N ARG A 308 27.42 -34.59 -18.78
CA ARG A 308 27.20 -34.51 -17.33
C ARG A 308 28.24 -33.69 -16.55
N PRO A 309 29.58 -33.86 -16.80
CA PRO A 309 30.58 -33.08 -16.08
C PRO A 309 30.48 -31.57 -16.33
N ALA A 310 30.14 -31.16 -17.56
CA ALA A 310 29.94 -29.75 -17.88
C ALA A 310 28.69 -29.17 -17.17
N VAL A 311 27.61 -29.95 -17.08
CA VAL A 311 26.41 -29.56 -16.33
C VAL A 311 26.72 -29.38 -14.85
N TYR A 312 27.45 -30.32 -14.24
CA TYR A 312 27.88 -30.18 -12.84
C TYR A 312 28.79 -28.97 -12.63
N LEU A 313 29.72 -28.71 -13.56
CA LEU A 313 30.57 -27.53 -13.47
C LEU A 313 29.76 -26.23 -13.48
N VAL A 314 28.83 -26.10 -14.43
CA VAL A 314 27.93 -24.93 -14.52
C VAL A 314 27.11 -24.78 -13.24
N TRP A 315 26.54 -25.87 -12.73
CA TRP A 315 25.76 -25.84 -11.48
C TRP A 315 26.62 -25.37 -10.29
N ILE A 316 27.84 -25.90 -10.15
CA ILE A 316 28.80 -25.51 -9.09
C ILE A 316 29.14 -24.03 -9.22
N VAL A 317 29.45 -23.55 -10.43
CA VAL A 317 29.81 -22.15 -10.67
C VAL A 317 28.63 -21.22 -10.29
N ILE A 318 27.43 -21.54 -10.73
CA ILE A 318 26.23 -20.73 -10.37
C ILE A 318 26.00 -20.75 -8.86
N SER A 319 26.12 -21.92 -8.21
CA SER A 319 25.95 -22.04 -6.76
C SER A 319 27.01 -21.23 -5.98
N LEU A 320 28.25 -21.23 -6.45
CA LEU A 320 29.31 -20.42 -5.84
C LEU A 320 29.13 -18.93 -6.08
N LEU A 321 28.62 -18.51 -7.24
CA LEU A 321 28.32 -17.11 -7.54
C LEU A 321 27.15 -16.56 -6.72
N THR A 322 26.23 -17.41 -6.27
CA THR A 322 25.12 -17.00 -5.41
C THR A 322 25.60 -16.39 -4.10
N ILE A 323 26.69 -16.90 -3.53
CA ILE A 323 27.24 -16.42 -2.25
C ILE A 323 27.69 -14.95 -2.33
N PRO A 324 28.61 -14.55 -3.24
CA PRO A 324 29.01 -13.15 -3.34
C PRO A 324 27.85 -12.24 -3.76
N MET A 325 26.94 -12.67 -4.62
CA MET A 325 25.78 -11.88 -5.00
C MET A 325 24.86 -11.60 -3.81
N PHE A 326 24.65 -12.59 -2.94
CA PHE A 326 23.87 -12.40 -1.71
C PHE A 326 24.54 -11.43 -0.73
N ILE A 327 25.87 -11.56 -0.55
CA ILE A 327 26.65 -10.67 0.34
C ILE A 327 26.66 -9.22 -0.15
N MET A 328 26.69 -9.02 -1.48
CA MET A 328 26.72 -7.69 -2.09
C MET A 328 25.34 -7.04 -2.23
N SER A 329 24.27 -7.80 -2.01
CA SER A 329 22.91 -7.24 -2.06
C SER A 329 22.63 -6.38 -0.83
N PRO A 330 22.08 -5.15 -0.98
CA PRO A 330 21.66 -4.35 0.16
C PRO A 330 20.57 -5.07 0.95
N VAL A 331 20.67 -5.00 2.28
CA VAL A 331 19.70 -5.61 3.19
C VAL A 331 18.75 -4.53 3.67
N GLU A 332 17.53 -4.55 3.18
CA GLU A 332 16.47 -3.60 3.53
C GLU A 332 15.20 -4.38 3.89
N LEU A 333 14.42 -3.85 4.83
CA LEU A 333 13.13 -4.47 5.21
C LEU A 333 12.04 -4.20 4.16
N ALA A 334 12.05 -2.99 3.61
CA ALA A 334 11.21 -2.59 2.48
C ALA A 334 11.93 -1.51 1.66
N PRO A 335 11.83 -1.54 0.33
CA PRO A 335 12.39 -0.47 -0.49
C PRO A 335 11.65 0.83 -0.21
N THR A 336 12.39 1.94 -0.27
CA THR A 336 11.79 3.27 -0.21
C THR A 336 11.00 3.53 -1.49
N GLU A 337 9.78 4.02 -1.34
CA GLU A 337 8.89 4.28 -2.46
C GLU A 337 8.72 5.77 -2.70
N ASP A 338 8.57 6.15 -3.97
CA ASP A 338 8.30 7.51 -4.35
C ASP A 338 6.81 7.84 -4.14
N GLN A 339 6.48 8.39 -2.97
CA GLN A 339 5.11 8.77 -2.60
C GLN A 339 4.70 10.16 -3.13
N GLY A 340 5.56 10.82 -3.93
CA GLY A 340 5.27 12.13 -4.49
C GLY A 340 5.33 13.27 -3.47
N VAL A 341 6.01 13.09 -2.33
CA VAL A 341 6.09 14.10 -1.27
C VAL A 341 7.53 14.20 -0.77
N ILE A 342 8.00 15.44 -0.56
CA ILE A 342 9.22 15.73 0.18
C ILE A 342 8.81 16.58 1.37
N PHE A 343 9.00 16.06 2.59
CA PHE A 343 8.84 16.80 3.82
C PHE A 343 10.10 17.59 4.15
N GLY A 344 9.93 18.73 4.80
CA GLY A 344 11.02 19.53 5.33
C GLY A 344 10.85 19.70 6.83
N ILE A 345 11.81 19.23 7.60
CA ILE A 345 11.88 19.42 9.04
C ILE A 345 12.75 20.65 9.27
N LEU A 346 12.14 21.68 9.81
CA LEU A 346 12.80 22.96 10.04
C LEU A 346 13.20 23.06 11.52
N ASP A 347 14.45 23.35 11.75
CA ASP A 347 15.04 23.58 13.05
C ASP A 347 15.64 25.00 13.08
N ALA A 348 15.23 25.85 14.04
CA ALA A 348 15.68 27.21 14.23
C ALA A 348 16.39 27.34 15.57
N ALA A 349 17.05 28.49 15.80
CA ALA A 349 17.74 28.73 17.06
C ALA A 349 16.72 28.75 18.22
N ALA A 350 17.13 28.26 19.40
CA ALA A 350 16.27 28.17 20.58
C ALA A 350 15.70 29.52 21.07
N ASN A 351 16.31 30.59 20.67
CA ASN A 351 15.91 31.97 21.03
C ASN A 351 15.28 32.74 19.85
N SER A 352 14.91 32.04 18.77
CA SER A 352 14.26 32.68 17.64
C SER A 352 12.82 33.07 17.96
N THR A 353 12.38 34.17 17.37
CA THR A 353 10.97 34.58 17.38
C THR A 353 10.25 33.98 16.18
N LEU A 354 8.92 33.95 16.21
CA LEU A 354 8.13 33.48 15.07
C LEU A 354 8.47 34.28 13.79
N ASP A 355 8.57 35.62 13.89
CA ASP A 355 8.87 36.47 12.74
C ASP A 355 10.24 36.14 12.12
N GLN A 356 11.25 35.89 12.96
CA GLN A 356 12.59 35.52 12.51
C GLN A 356 12.57 34.18 11.77
N THR A 357 11.92 33.19 12.36
CA THR A 357 11.83 31.85 11.77
C THR A 357 11.00 31.87 10.50
N SER A 358 9.88 32.62 10.46
CA SER A 358 9.02 32.77 9.30
C SER A 358 9.72 33.41 8.10
N LEU A 359 10.63 34.35 8.32
CA LEU A 359 11.45 34.95 7.25
C LEU A 359 12.31 33.88 6.53
N SER A 360 13.03 33.07 7.30
CA SER A 360 13.88 32.02 6.75
C SER A 360 13.03 30.86 6.18
N ALA A 361 11.90 30.57 6.81
CA ALA A 361 10.94 29.57 6.37
C ALA A 361 10.29 29.95 5.04
N ALA A 362 10.03 31.24 4.79
CA ALA A 362 9.56 31.72 3.49
C ALA A 362 10.60 31.47 2.39
N ALA A 363 11.89 31.71 2.66
CA ALA A 363 12.96 31.41 1.71
C ALA A 363 13.05 29.90 1.42
N ALA A 364 12.83 29.04 2.41
CA ALA A 364 12.75 27.60 2.20
C ALA A 364 11.54 27.18 1.34
N ASN A 365 10.40 27.84 1.53
CA ASN A 365 9.21 27.61 0.70
C ASN A 365 9.46 27.97 -0.77
N GLU A 366 10.18 29.04 -1.06
CA GLU A 366 10.58 29.41 -2.43
C GLU A 366 11.43 28.29 -3.09
N VAL A 367 12.35 27.66 -2.34
CA VAL A 367 13.12 26.52 -2.85
C VAL A 367 12.24 25.39 -3.31
N PHE A 368 11.17 25.06 -2.57
CA PHE A 368 10.22 24.04 -2.94
C PHE A 368 9.32 24.45 -4.13
N LEU A 369 8.92 25.72 -4.19
CA LEU A 369 8.11 26.26 -5.30
C LEU A 369 8.88 26.33 -6.62
N ASP A 370 10.19 26.57 -6.57
CA ASP A 370 11.07 26.63 -7.74
C ASP A 370 11.31 25.27 -8.39
N VAL A 371 10.93 24.17 -7.75
CA VAL A 371 11.04 22.83 -8.34
C VAL A 371 9.95 22.67 -9.42
N PRO A 372 10.30 22.39 -10.70
CA PRO A 372 9.33 22.27 -11.78
C PRO A 372 8.24 21.20 -11.56
N GLU A 373 8.58 20.15 -10.81
CA GLU A 373 7.71 19.06 -10.46
C GLU A 373 6.82 19.35 -9.23
N SER A 374 7.01 20.49 -8.57
CA SER A 374 6.18 20.90 -7.43
C SER A 374 4.77 21.23 -7.90
N GLU A 375 3.75 20.65 -7.28
CA GLU A 375 2.35 21.00 -7.49
C GLU A 375 1.92 22.08 -6.51
N PHE A 376 2.24 21.91 -5.24
CA PHE A 376 2.02 22.88 -4.17
C PHE A 376 2.95 22.62 -2.98
N THR A 377 3.07 23.63 -2.13
CA THR A 377 3.84 23.55 -0.89
C THR A 377 2.95 23.81 0.31
N PHE A 378 3.36 23.32 1.46
CA PHE A 378 2.70 23.56 2.74
C PHE A 378 3.75 23.78 3.82
N GLN A 379 3.44 24.63 4.80
CA GLN A 379 4.37 24.97 5.85
C GLN A 379 3.66 25.36 7.13
N ILE A 380 4.16 24.85 8.25
CA ILE A 380 3.77 25.20 9.60
C ILE A 380 5.05 25.65 10.31
N THR A 381 5.07 26.88 10.78
CA THR A 381 6.25 27.51 11.39
C THR A 381 5.96 27.84 12.85
N PHE A 382 6.88 27.47 13.73
CA PHE A 382 6.92 27.82 15.15
C PHE A 382 8.16 28.67 15.42
N PRO A 383 8.27 29.35 16.58
CA PRO A 383 9.46 30.15 16.89
C PRO A 383 10.78 29.41 16.77
N THR A 384 10.85 28.18 17.27
CA THR A 384 12.08 27.36 17.30
C THR A 384 12.19 26.34 16.21
N GLY A 385 11.23 26.29 15.26
CA GLY A 385 11.27 25.30 14.20
C GLY A 385 9.99 25.24 13.37
N GLY A 386 9.78 24.14 12.69
CA GLY A 386 8.60 23.95 11.86
C GLY A 386 8.61 22.66 11.06
N PHE A 387 7.55 22.50 10.32
CA PHE A 387 7.35 21.38 9.43
C PHE A 387 6.70 21.87 8.14
N GLY A 388 7.17 21.41 7.02
CA GLY A 388 6.60 21.78 5.73
C GLY A 388 7.01 20.81 4.65
N GLY A 389 6.96 21.27 3.42
CA GLY A 389 7.40 20.49 2.29
C GLY A 389 6.65 20.80 1.01
N MET A 390 6.86 19.95 0.02
CA MET A 390 6.18 20.02 -1.25
C MET A 390 5.51 18.69 -1.59
N VAL A 391 4.40 18.78 -2.29
CA VAL A 391 3.77 17.66 -2.99
C VAL A 391 4.07 17.83 -4.47
N THR A 392 4.54 16.77 -5.10
CA THR A 392 4.87 16.77 -6.52
C THR A 392 3.65 16.47 -7.38
N LYS A 393 3.70 16.87 -8.64
CA LYS A 393 2.76 16.44 -9.67
C LYS A 393 2.66 14.92 -9.75
N ALA A 394 1.59 14.42 -10.35
CA ALA A 394 1.40 12.99 -10.56
C ALA A 394 2.56 12.37 -11.36
N TRP A 395 2.80 11.06 -11.18
CA TRP A 395 3.94 10.35 -11.80
C TRP A 395 4.02 10.46 -13.31
N ASN A 396 2.88 10.49 -13.97
CA ASN A 396 2.77 10.64 -15.42
C ASN A 396 2.96 12.09 -15.92
N GLU A 397 3.05 13.06 -15.02
CA GLU A 397 3.20 14.48 -15.30
C GLU A 397 4.57 15.03 -14.92
N ARG A 398 5.47 14.20 -14.42
CA ARG A 398 6.82 14.56 -13.99
C ARG A 398 7.88 13.64 -14.61
N GLU A 399 9.06 14.19 -14.84
CA GLU A 399 10.18 13.45 -15.43
C GLU A 399 11.11 12.86 -14.34
N ARG A 400 11.25 13.55 -13.21
CA ARG A 400 12.17 13.17 -12.11
C ARG A 400 11.41 12.57 -10.93
N THR A 401 12.04 11.57 -10.31
CA THR A 401 11.55 11.00 -9.05
C THR A 401 11.89 11.91 -7.87
N VAL A 402 11.19 11.76 -6.72
CA VAL A 402 11.52 12.51 -5.49
C VAL A 402 12.97 12.26 -5.05
N PHE A 403 13.52 11.07 -5.30
CA PHE A 403 14.91 10.74 -4.96
C PHE A 403 15.93 11.49 -5.82
N GLN A 404 15.57 11.84 -7.05
CA GLN A 404 16.41 12.66 -7.94
C GLN A 404 16.31 14.16 -7.59
N ILE A 405 15.16 14.60 -7.09
CA ILE A 405 14.90 15.97 -6.69
C ILE A 405 15.51 16.27 -5.32
N LEU A 406 15.46 15.32 -4.39
CA LEU A 406 15.86 15.46 -2.99
C LEU A 406 17.27 16.06 -2.79
N PRO A 407 18.35 15.62 -3.49
CA PRO A 407 19.68 16.16 -3.32
C PRO A 407 19.80 17.63 -3.74
N GLU A 408 19.11 18.03 -4.82
CA GLU A 408 19.09 19.42 -5.28
C GLU A 408 18.39 20.32 -4.25
N VAL A 409 17.24 19.90 -3.76
CA VAL A 409 16.48 20.61 -2.73
C VAL A 409 17.29 20.71 -1.45
N GLN A 410 17.94 19.63 -1.01
CA GLN A 410 18.79 19.62 0.17
C GLN A 410 19.92 20.63 0.07
N GLN A 411 20.62 20.68 -1.08
CA GLN A 411 21.70 21.63 -1.29
C GLN A 411 21.23 23.08 -1.19
N LYS A 412 20.07 23.41 -1.78
CA LYS A 412 19.49 24.76 -1.75
C LYS A 412 19.01 25.14 -0.35
N LEU A 413 18.36 24.21 0.37
CA LEU A 413 17.87 24.43 1.72
C LEU A 413 19.01 24.67 2.73
N MET A 414 20.12 23.93 2.61
CA MET A 414 21.29 24.11 3.45
C MET A 414 21.98 25.48 3.29
N ALA A 415 21.73 26.18 2.19
CA ALA A 415 22.27 27.50 1.94
C ALA A 415 21.47 28.65 2.61
N ILE A 416 20.30 28.36 3.20
CA ILE A 416 19.45 29.37 3.83
C ILE A 416 19.98 29.70 5.22
N PRO A 417 20.32 30.99 5.51
CA PRO A 417 20.80 31.39 6.80
C PRO A 417 19.65 31.39 7.84
N GLY A 418 20.02 31.17 9.10
CA GLY A 418 19.12 31.33 10.25
C GLY A 418 18.28 30.07 10.58
N ILE A 419 18.23 29.08 9.72
CA ILE A 419 17.56 27.82 9.96
C ILE A 419 18.39 26.64 9.45
N ARG A 420 18.07 25.43 9.94
CA ARG A 420 18.46 24.15 9.31
C ARG A 420 17.21 23.47 8.87
N MET A 421 17.08 23.18 7.59
CA MET A 421 15.95 22.45 7.07
C MET A 421 16.41 21.16 6.41
N PHE A 422 15.88 20.04 6.90
CA PHE A 422 16.21 18.69 6.45
C PHE A 422 15.08 18.16 5.59
N PRO A 423 15.27 18.04 4.26
CA PRO A 423 14.30 17.41 3.42
C PRO A 423 14.34 15.89 3.59
N VAL A 424 13.20 15.28 3.83
CA VAL A 424 13.04 13.84 4.03
C VAL A 424 11.84 13.31 3.21
N THR A 425 11.93 12.06 2.81
CA THR A 425 10.79 11.35 2.20
C THR A 425 10.03 10.57 3.27
N PRO A 426 8.73 10.33 3.07
CA PRO A 426 7.97 9.46 3.98
C PRO A 426 8.67 8.10 4.16
N PRO A 427 8.67 7.53 5.37
CA PRO A 427 9.26 6.23 5.62
C PRO A 427 8.53 5.13 4.85
N ALA A 428 9.27 4.11 4.41
CA ALA A 428 8.70 2.97 3.67
C ALA A 428 7.69 2.15 4.48
N LEU A 429 7.81 2.16 5.81
CA LEU A 429 6.94 1.39 6.72
C LEU A 429 6.34 2.28 7.81
N PRO A 430 5.10 2.02 8.22
CA PRO A 430 4.48 2.70 9.36
C PRO A 430 5.30 2.49 10.65
N GLY A 431 5.48 3.54 11.44
CA GLY A 431 6.24 3.49 12.69
C GLY A 431 7.76 3.57 12.52
N GLY A 432 8.26 3.74 11.30
CA GLY A 432 9.64 4.18 11.07
C GLY A 432 9.84 5.63 11.52
N GLY A 433 11.04 5.96 12.00
CA GLY A 433 11.42 7.33 12.32
C GLY A 433 11.47 8.20 11.06
N GLN A 434 11.52 9.51 11.26
CA GLN A 434 11.66 10.49 10.17
C GLN A 434 13.05 10.43 9.52
N PHE A 435 14.06 9.97 10.27
CA PHE A 435 15.42 9.77 9.80
C PHE A 435 15.80 8.30 9.77
N PRO A 436 16.72 7.89 8.88
CA PRO A 436 17.22 6.52 8.82
C PRO A 436 17.87 6.04 10.12
N VAL A 437 18.44 6.97 10.90
CA VAL A 437 19.03 6.72 12.21
C VAL A 437 18.60 7.85 13.16
N GLU A 438 17.89 7.48 14.20
CA GLU A 438 17.50 8.37 15.28
C GLU A 438 18.25 7.99 16.55
N PHE A 439 19.04 8.93 17.07
CA PHE A 439 19.83 8.72 18.28
C PHE A 439 19.37 9.70 19.34
N VAL A 440 18.85 9.19 20.46
CA VAL A 440 18.37 10.01 21.57
C VAL A 440 19.36 9.91 22.73
N ILE A 441 19.92 11.06 23.11
CA ILE A 441 20.72 11.18 24.32
C ILE A 441 19.79 11.67 25.43
N ALA A 442 19.50 10.82 26.41
CA ALA A 442 18.75 11.20 27.59
C ALA A 442 19.73 11.53 28.75
N SER A 443 19.49 12.65 29.41
CA SER A 443 20.25 13.06 30.60
C SER A 443 19.27 13.32 31.73
N THR A 444 19.67 12.97 32.96
CA THR A 444 19.00 13.34 34.20
C THR A 444 19.56 14.67 34.79
N ALA A 445 20.53 15.26 34.12
CA ALA A 445 21.11 16.57 34.53
C ALA A 445 20.14 17.70 34.17
N GLU A 446 20.20 18.77 34.96
CA GLU A 446 19.48 20.02 34.65
C GLU A 446 19.96 20.56 33.28
N PRO A 447 19.08 21.25 32.49
CA PRO A 447 19.41 21.73 31.15
C PRO A 447 20.62 22.70 31.10
N GLU A 448 20.99 23.28 32.24
CA GLU A 448 22.09 24.23 32.38
C GLU A 448 23.44 23.57 32.74
N GLN A 449 23.49 22.27 32.93
CA GLN A 449 24.68 21.46 33.15
C GLN A 449 25.11 20.69 31.91
#